data_729b0ccea9294c1523bff11b0f4e7035
#
_entry.id   729b0ccea9294c1523bff11b0f4e7035
#
_cell.length_a   1.000
_cell.length_b   1.000
_cell.length_c   1.000
_cell.angle_alpha   90.00
_cell.angle_beta   90.00
_cell.angle_gamma   90.00
#
_symmetry.space_group_name_H-M   'P 1'
#
loop_
_entity.id
_entity.type
_entity.pdbx_description
1 polymer ?
#
loop_
_entity_poly.entity_id
_entity_poly.type
_entity_poly.pdbx_seq_one_letter_code
_entity_poly.pdbx_strand_id
1 'polypeptide(L)'
;MGLRLSCAEYSASGPRAENQDAVRLVTPAPSLAGSKGFLFALADGVSQCADGGLAARSTLQALAHDYYATPETWGVAQALDRLLLAQNRWLHANGGGQPLLTTLSALVLRGRYFTLAHIGDCRVYRWFCGQLQRISEDHVWGQPGMQHVLKRAMGL
;
A
#
# COMPACT_ATOMS: atom_id res chain seq x y z
N MET A 1 7.34 -26.38 -9.20
CA MET A 1 6.22 -26.28 -8.26
C MET A 1 5.91 -24.82 -7.94
N GLY A 2 4.64 -24.44 -8.08
CA GLY A 2 4.21 -23.10 -7.76
C GLY A 2 4.15 -22.86 -6.24
N LEU A 3 4.22 -21.60 -5.85
CA LEU A 3 4.05 -21.18 -4.47
C LEU A 3 2.62 -21.46 -4.01
N ARG A 4 2.46 -22.09 -2.85
CA ARG A 4 1.16 -22.20 -2.19
C ARG A 4 1.00 -21.02 -1.26
N LEU A 5 -0.10 -20.29 -1.42
CA LEU A 5 -0.40 -19.10 -0.66
C LEU A 5 -1.68 -19.30 0.15
N SER A 6 -1.61 -18.92 1.42
CA SER A 6 -2.78 -18.73 2.27
C SER A 6 -2.72 -17.30 2.82
N CYS A 7 -3.83 -16.58 2.76
CA CYS A 7 -3.88 -15.21 3.21
C CYS A 7 -5.18 -14.90 3.94
N ALA A 8 -5.13 -13.90 4.80
CA ALA A 8 -6.29 -13.40 5.54
C ALA A 8 -6.16 -11.89 5.69
N GLU A 9 -7.29 -11.21 5.86
CA GLU A 9 -7.34 -9.79 6.13
C GLU A 9 -8.29 -9.46 7.28
N TYR A 10 -8.03 -8.36 7.95
CA TYR A 10 -8.90 -7.82 8.98
C TYR A 10 -8.80 -6.30 8.97
N SER A 11 -9.93 -5.62 9.12
CA SER A 11 -10.00 -4.17 9.26
C SER A 11 -11.19 -3.80 10.14
N ALA A 12 -11.00 -2.83 11.03
CA ALA A 12 -12.06 -2.35 11.91
C ALA A 12 -11.82 -0.88 12.27
N SER A 13 -12.91 -0.14 12.51
CA SER A 13 -12.84 1.26 12.94
C SER A 13 -12.32 1.44 14.37
N GLY A 14 -12.43 0.41 15.21
CA GLY A 14 -12.13 0.54 16.63
C GLY A 14 -13.00 1.62 17.27
N PRO A 15 -12.41 2.51 18.10
CA PRO A 15 -13.16 3.60 18.74
C PRO A 15 -13.41 4.81 17.83
N ARG A 16 -12.91 4.78 16.58
CA ARG A 16 -13.10 5.86 15.61
C ARG A 16 -14.51 5.84 15.04
N ALA A 17 -15.05 7.02 14.71
CA ALA A 17 -16.36 7.14 14.07
C ALA A 17 -16.36 6.60 12.64
N GLU A 18 -15.21 6.67 11.96
CA GLU A 18 -15.03 6.21 10.59
C GLU A 18 -13.76 5.39 10.48
N ASN A 19 -13.81 4.31 9.71
CA ASN A 19 -12.64 3.53 9.33
C ASN A 19 -12.04 4.13 8.05
N GLN A 20 -10.90 4.80 8.19
CA GLN A 20 -10.17 5.41 7.07
C GLN A 20 -9.06 4.50 6.53
N ASP A 21 -8.96 3.29 7.04
CA ASP A 21 -8.05 2.29 6.52
C ASP A 21 -8.65 1.58 5.30
N ALA A 22 -7.79 1.07 4.46
CA ALA A 22 -8.15 0.19 3.36
C ALA A 22 -7.16 -0.96 3.27
N VAL A 23 -7.65 -2.13 2.91
CA VAL A 23 -6.85 -3.33 2.68
C VAL A 23 -7.29 -3.99 1.39
N ARG A 24 -6.31 -4.51 0.62
CA ARG A 24 -6.60 -5.19 -0.63
C ARG A 24 -5.65 -6.36 -0.82
N LEU A 25 -6.23 -7.54 -1.04
CA LEU A 25 -5.50 -8.76 -1.42
C LEU A 25 -5.96 -9.17 -2.82
N VAL A 26 -5.01 -9.38 -3.72
CA VAL A 26 -5.31 -9.87 -5.07
C VAL A 26 -4.54 -11.17 -5.31
N THR A 27 -5.30 -12.24 -5.47
CA THR A 27 -4.78 -13.59 -5.77
C THR A 27 -5.31 -14.00 -7.15
N PRO A 28 -4.66 -13.56 -8.24
CA PRO A 28 -5.16 -13.78 -9.58
C PRO A 28 -5.06 -15.26 -10.00
N ALA A 29 -5.64 -15.58 -11.16
CA ALA A 29 -5.50 -16.90 -11.77
C ALA A 29 -4.02 -17.28 -11.96
N PRO A 30 -3.68 -18.61 -11.97
CA PRO A 30 -2.28 -19.06 -11.97
C PRO A 30 -1.40 -18.48 -13.06
N SER A 31 -1.91 -18.29 -14.27
CA SER A 31 -1.15 -17.69 -15.36
C SER A 31 -0.74 -16.24 -15.07
N LEU A 32 -1.69 -15.46 -14.55
CA LEU A 32 -1.44 -14.05 -14.19
C LEU A 32 -0.60 -13.95 -12.91
N ALA A 33 -0.80 -14.84 -11.96
CA ALA A 33 0.05 -14.93 -10.77
C ALA A 33 1.51 -15.23 -11.14
N GLY A 34 1.73 -16.07 -12.16
CA GLY A 34 3.08 -16.39 -12.65
C GLY A 34 3.78 -15.19 -13.30
N SER A 35 3.04 -14.39 -14.08
CA SER A 35 3.61 -13.24 -14.79
C SER A 35 3.66 -11.96 -13.96
N LYS A 36 2.69 -11.74 -13.07
CA LYS A 36 2.53 -10.49 -12.28
C LYS A 36 2.67 -10.69 -10.77
N GLY A 37 2.45 -11.89 -10.27
CA GLY A 37 2.48 -12.18 -8.85
C GLY A 37 1.18 -11.89 -8.11
N PHE A 38 1.24 -12.02 -6.79
CA PHE A 38 0.16 -11.69 -5.85
C PHE A 38 0.40 -10.29 -5.30
N LEU A 39 -0.67 -9.54 -5.11
CA LEU A 39 -0.60 -8.17 -4.58
C LEU A 39 -1.29 -8.09 -3.22
N PHE A 40 -0.61 -7.53 -2.25
CA PHE A 40 -1.13 -7.22 -0.93
C PHE A 40 -0.89 -5.74 -0.65
N ALA A 41 -1.92 -5.01 -0.26
CA ALA A 41 -1.77 -3.59 -0.01
C ALA A 41 -2.60 -3.15 1.20
N LEU A 42 -2.04 -2.21 1.94
CA LEU A 42 -2.64 -1.59 3.11
C LEU A 42 -2.45 -0.08 2.99
N ALA A 43 -3.48 0.68 3.28
CA ALA A 43 -3.43 2.13 3.31
C ALA A 43 -4.19 2.65 4.52
N ASP A 44 -3.63 3.64 5.19
CA ASP A 44 -4.21 4.35 6.32
C ASP A 44 -4.39 5.81 5.90
N GLY A 45 -5.64 6.23 5.74
CA GLY A 45 -5.97 7.59 5.38
C GLY A 45 -5.58 8.57 6.49
N VAL A 46 -5.00 9.70 6.12
CA VAL A 46 -4.56 10.70 7.10
C VAL A 46 -5.77 11.40 7.69
N SER A 47 -5.97 11.25 9.00
CA SER A 47 -7.17 11.71 9.72
C SER A 47 -7.37 13.23 9.70
N GLN A 48 -6.28 13.98 9.49
CA GLN A 48 -6.31 15.44 9.40
C GLN A 48 -6.72 15.96 8.02
N CYS A 49 -6.93 15.05 7.05
CA CYS A 49 -7.40 15.40 5.71
C CYS A 49 -8.92 15.48 5.66
N ALA A 50 -9.42 16.16 4.62
CA ALA A 50 -10.85 16.26 4.39
C ALA A 50 -11.51 14.89 4.17
N ASP A 51 -10.82 13.96 3.49
CA ASP A 51 -11.31 12.61 3.22
C ASP A 51 -10.15 11.60 3.07
N GLY A 52 -9.57 11.23 4.21
CA GLY A 52 -8.49 10.22 4.25
C GLY A 52 -8.97 8.84 3.82
N GLY A 53 -10.20 8.47 4.13
CA GLY A 53 -10.78 7.21 3.71
C GLY A 53 -10.92 7.10 2.19
N LEU A 54 -11.34 8.16 1.52
CA LEU A 54 -11.36 8.21 0.05
C LEU A 54 -9.95 8.07 -0.53
N ALA A 55 -8.98 8.78 0.03
CA ALA A 55 -7.59 8.68 -0.41
C ALA A 55 -7.05 7.25 -0.30
N ALA A 56 -7.30 6.58 0.82
CA ALA A 56 -6.88 5.20 1.04
C ALA A 56 -7.57 4.23 0.06
N ARG A 57 -8.89 4.27 -0.03
CA ARG A 57 -9.66 3.37 -0.90
C ARG A 57 -9.32 3.56 -2.37
N SER A 58 -9.27 4.80 -2.85
CA SER A 58 -8.97 5.10 -4.26
C SER A 58 -7.56 4.65 -4.65
N THR A 59 -6.59 4.81 -3.75
CA THR A 59 -5.21 4.37 -3.96
C THR A 59 -5.14 2.86 -4.13
N LEU A 60 -5.76 2.09 -3.23
CA LEU A 60 -5.73 0.63 -3.32
C LEU A 60 -6.54 0.10 -4.51
N GLN A 61 -7.67 0.72 -4.83
CA GLN A 61 -8.48 0.33 -5.98
C GLN A 61 -7.73 0.55 -7.29
N ALA A 62 -7.12 1.72 -7.47
CA ALA A 62 -6.31 2.02 -8.64
C ALA A 62 -5.12 1.06 -8.76
N LEU A 63 -4.40 0.83 -7.68
CA LEU A 63 -3.25 -0.06 -7.66
C LEU A 63 -3.64 -1.50 -8.03
N ALA A 64 -4.69 -2.04 -7.42
CA ALA A 64 -5.16 -3.41 -7.68
C ALA A 64 -5.63 -3.60 -9.13
N HIS A 65 -6.31 -2.61 -9.69
CA HIS A 65 -6.79 -2.66 -11.07
C HIS A 65 -5.64 -2.46 -12.07
N ASP A 66 -4.87 -1.39 -11.91
CA ASP A 66 -3.91 -0.94 -12.91
C ASP A 66 -2.63 -1.79 -12.92
N TYR A 67 -2.23 -2.34 -11.77
CA TYR A 67 -1.02 -3.16 -11.70
C TYR A 67 -1.08 -4.34 -12.69
N TYR A 68 -2.19 -5.05 -12.71
CA TYR A 68 -2.37 -6.21 -13.60
C TYR A 68 -2.59 -5.83 -15.06
N ALA A 69 -2.87 -4.57 -15.34
CA ALA A 69 -2.98 -4.02 -16.70
C ALA A 69 -1.67 -3.46 -17.24
N THR A 70 -0.60 -3.41 -16.43
CA THR A 70 0.71 -2.96 -16.91
C THR A 70 1.31 -3.95 -17.91
N PRO A 71 2.16 -3.48 -18.85
CA PRO A 71 2.84 -4.38 -19.77
C PRO A 71 3.65 -5.47 -19.06
N GLU A 72 3.60 -6.69 -19.56
CA GLU A 72 4.37 -7.80 -19.01
C GLU A 72 5.90 -7.58 -19.10
N THR A 73 6.31 -6.71 -20.03
CA THR A 73 7.72 -6.33 -20.19
C THR A 73 8.23 -5.44 -19.05
N TRP A 74 7.34 -4.85 -18.27
CA TRP A 74 7.75 -4.07 -17.09
C TRP A 74 8.05 -5.00 -15.92
N GLY A 75 9.17 -4.77 -15.26
CA GLY A 75 9.45 -5.38 -13.96
C GLY A 75 8.47 -4.88 -12.89
N VAL A 76 8.36 -5.62 -11.80
CA VAL A 76 7.44 -5.29 -10.70
C VAL A 76 7.73 -3.90 -10.14
N ALA A 77 8.99 -3.59 -9.84
CA ALA A 77 9.38 -2.29 -9.28
C ALA A 77 9.03 -1.13 -10.22
N GLN A 78 9.29 -1.29 -11.52
CA GLN A 78 8.97 -0.27 -12.53
C GLN A 78 7.46 -0.02 -12.61
N ALA A 79 6.66 -1.09 -12.61
CA ALA A 79 5.21 -1.00 -12.66
C ALA A 79 4.67 -0.26 -11.42
N LEU A 80 5.12 -0.64 -10.22
CA LEU A 80 4.72 0.01 -8.98
C LEU A 80 5.11 1.50 -8.97
N ASP A 81 6.34 1.84 -9.34
CA ASP A 81 6.81 3.22 -9.37
C ASP A 81 5.92 4.10 -10.26
N ARG A 82 5.61 3.63 -11.46
CA ARG A 82 4.79 4.40 -12.40
C ARG A 82 3.36 4.57 -11.92
N LEU A 83 2.76 3.51 -11.38
CA LEU A 83 1.40 3.56 -10.87
C LEU A 83 1.30 4.47 -9.64
N LEU A 84 2.24 4.37 -8.72
CA LEU A 84 2.22 5.17 -7.50
C LEU A 84 2.48 6.65 -7.79
N LEU A 85 3.35 6.95 -8.75
CA LEU A 85 3.57 8.32 -9.19
C LEU A 85 2.31 8.92 -9.83
N ALA A 86 1.61 8.17 -10.66
CA ALA A 86 0.35 8.60 -11.27
C ALA A 86 -0.74 8.81 -10.21
N GLN A 87 -0.85 7.90 -9.25
CA GLN A 87 -1.83 8.01 -8.16
C GLN A 87 -1.52 9.19 -7.24
N ASN A 88 -0.25 9.43 -6.95
CA ASN A 88 0.17 10.59 -6.17
C ASN A 88 -0.26 11.90 -6.83
N ARG A 89 -0.05 12.02 -8.12
CA ARG A 89 -0.51 13.19 -8.90
C ARG A 89 -2.02 13.34 -8.88
N TRP A 90 -2.74 12.22 -8.99
CA TRP A 90 -4.19 12.23 -8.95
C TRP A 90 -4.72 12.72 -7.60
N LEU A 91 -4.20 12.21 -6.50
CA LEU A 91 -4.56 12.64 -5.15
C LEU A 91 -4.28 14.13 -4.94
N HIS A 92 -3.12 14.59 -5.37
CA HIS A 92 -2.74 16.00 -5.27
C HIS A 92 -3.68 16.91 -6.08
N ALA A 93 -4.07 16.49 -7.27
CA ALA A 93 -4.92 17.27 -8.17
C ALA A 93 -6.41 17.27 -7.78
N ASN A 94 -6.90 16.23 -7.09
CA ASN A 94 -8.33 16.01 -6.86
C ASN A 94 -8.78 16.34 -5.43
N GLY A 95 -7.93 16.97 -4.64
CA GLY A 95 -8.26 17.37 -3.28
C GLY A 95 -9.18 18.59 -3.18
N GLY A 96 -9.46 19.29 -4.28
CA GLY A 96 -10.35 20.46 -4.28
C GLY A 96 -9.87 21.59 -3.36
N GLY A 97 -8.55 21.81 -3.28
CA GLY A 97 -7.96 22.77 -2.36
C GLY A 97 -7.70 22.21 -0.96
N GLN A 98 -8.15 21.00 -0.68
CA GLN A 98 -7.87 20.25 0.54
C GLN A 98 -6.98 19.05 0.21
N PRO A 99 -5.98 18.73 1.01
CA PRO A 99 -5.12 17.58 0.72
C PRO A 99 -5.89 16.27 0.85
N LEU A 100 -5.69 15.38 -0.13
CA LEU A 100 -6.08 13.96 -0.06
C LEU A 100 -4.82 13.15 0.23
N LEU A 101 -4.65 12.73 1.47
CA LEU A 101 -3.43 12.08 1.91
C LEU A 101 -3.72 10.68 2.49
N THR A 102 -2.87 9.73 2.14
CA THR A 102 -2.89 8.39 2.70
C THR A 102 -1.48 7.82 2.80
N THR A 103 -1.27 6.93 3.75
CA THR A 103 -0.12 6.04 3.75
C THR A 103 -0.33 4.94 2.72
N LEU A 104 0.70 4.21 2.39
CA LEU A 104 0.62 3.01 1.56
C LEU A 104 1.74 2.04 1.89
N SER A 105 1.40 0.79 2.03
CA SER A 105 2.34 -0.34 1.98
C SER A 105 1.78 -1.35 1.00
N ALA A 106 2.50 -1.60 -0.10
CA ALA A 106 2.14 -2.54 -1.13
C ALA A 106 3.26 -3.55 -1.34
N LEU A 107 2.91 -4.82 -1.28
CA LEU A 107 3.84 -5.92 -1.46
C LEU A 107 3.37 -6.78 -2.62
N VAL A 108 4.26 -7.00 -3.59
CA VAL A 108 4.05 -7.95 -4.68
C VAL A 108 4.93 -9.16 -4.44
N LEU A 109 4.30 -10.32 -4.38
CA LEU A 109 4.98 -11.61 -4.25
C LEU A 109 4.91 -12.34 -5.59
N ARG A 110 6.05 -12.45 -6.26
CA ARG A 110 6.17 -13.14 -7.55
C ARG A 110 7.22 -14.21 -7.48
N GLY A 111 6.80 -15.47 -7.62
CA GLY A 111 7.70 -16.60 -7.45
C GLY A 111 8.28 -16.61 -6.03
N ARG A 112 9.59 -16.56 -5.94
CA ARG A 112 10.33 -16.56 -4.66
C ARG A 112 10.81 -15.17 -4.22
N TYR A 113 10.38 -14.14 -4.93
CA TYR A 113 10.78 -12.75 -4.68
C TYR A 113 9.60 -11.91 -4.24
N PHE A 114 9.86 -10.95 -3.38
CA PHE A 114 8.89 -9.92 -3.07
C PHE A 114 9.46 -8.53 -3.37
N THR A 115 8.57 -7.63 -3.73
CA THR A 115 8.87 -6.20 -3.89
C THR A 115 7.95 -5.41 -2.98
N LEU A 116 8.51 -4.54 -2.16
CA LEU A 116 7.78 -3.70 -1.23
C LEU A 116 7.85 -2.24 -1.69
N ALA A 117 6.68 -1.62 -1.88
CA ALA A 117 6.54 -0.18 -2.01
C ALA A 117 5.90 0.35 -0.72
N HIS A 118 6.53 1.33 -0.08
CA HIS A 118 6.11 1.79 1.24
C HIS A 118 6.28 3.29 1.38
N ILE A 119 5.22 3.94 1.87
CA ILE A 119 5.23 5.35 2.23
C ILE A 119 4.30 5.57 3.44
N GLY A 120 4.83 6.18 4.48
CA GLY A 120 4.12 6.44 5.72
C GLY A 120 4.61 5.62 6.90
N ASP A 121 3.72 5.33 7.84
CA ASP A 121 4.01 4.65 9.10
C ASP A 121 3.24 3.33 9.29
N CYS A 122 2.57 2.83 8.28
CA CYS A 122 2.14 1.43 8.26
C CYS A 122 3.38 0.54 8.31
N ARG A 123 3.25 -0.67 8.83
CA ARG A 123 4.40 -1.53 9.00
C ARG A 123 4.21 -2.87 8.34
N VAL A 124 5.28 -3.37 7.74
CA VAL A 124 5.35 -4.69 7.11
C VAL A 124 6.39 -5.53 7.83
N TYR A 125 6.00 -6.72 8.22
CA TYR A 125 6.85 -7.66 8.94
C TYR A 125 6.99 -8.97 8.17
N ARG A 126 8.14 -9.58 8.31
CA ARG A 126 8.41 -10.94 7.84
C ARG A 126 8.62 -11.85 9.05
N TRP A 127 7.87 -12.93 9.10
CA TRP A 127 8.13 -14.03 10.03
C TRP A 127 8.84 -15.15 9.29
N PHE A 128 10.01 -15.51 9.73
CA PHE A 128 10.79 -16.58 9.11
C PHE A 128 11.71 -17.23 10.14
N CYS A 129 11.74 -18.57 10.15
CA CYS A 129 12.60 -19.35 11.06
C CYS A 129 12.50 -18.91 12.55
N GLY A 130 11.28 -18.67 13.02
CA GLY A 130 11.02 -18.28 14.40
C GLY A 130 11.36 -16.83 14.73
N GLN A 131 11.69 -16.00 13.75
CA GLN A 131 12.04 -14.59 13.94
C GLN A 131 11.09 -13.67 13.23
N LEU A 132 10.67 -12.61 13.92
CA LEU A 132 9.89 -11.51 13.36
C LEU A 132 10.82 -10.35 13.01
N GLN A 133 10.83 -9.95 11.76
CA GLN A 133 11.64 -8.84 11.27
C GLN A 133 10.74 -7.79 10.63
N ARG A 134 10.86 -6.54 11.07
CA ARG A 134 10.22 -5.42 10.38
C ARG A 134 11.05 -5.09 9.14
N ILE A 135 10.41 -5.06 7.97
CA ILE A 135 11.04 -4.79 6.68
C ILE A 135 10.71 -3.40 6.13
N SER A 136 9.82 -2.66 6.78
CA SER A 136 9.50 -1.27 6.45
C SER A 136 10.12 -0.30 7.45
N GLU A 137 10.30 0.95 7.03
CA GLU A 137 10.77 2.05 7.88
C GLU A 137 9.68 3.11 7.98
N ASP A 138 9.38 3.55 9.21
CA ASP A 138 8.36 4.56 9.44
C ASP A 138 8.82 5.93 8.92
N HIS A 139 7.97 6.60 8.16
CA HIS A 139 8.19 7.97 7.71
C HIS A 139 7.50 8.97 8.63
N VAL A 140 8.07 9.11 9.82
CA VAL A 140 7.61 10.05 10.85
C VAL A 140 8.77 10.93 11.31
N TRP A 141 8.46 12.05 11.97
CA TRP A 141 9.48 12.89 12.57
C TRP A 141 10.06 12.20 13.80
N GLY A 142 11.40 12.04 13.83
CA GLY A 142 12.10 11.38 14.93
C GLY A 142 12.30 12.23 16.19
N GLN A 143 11.75 13.45 16.23
CA GLN A 143 11.86 14.33 17.38
C GLN A 143 10.91 13.89 18.50
N PRO A 144 11.29 14.07 19.79
CA PRO A 144 10.41 13.76 20.90
C PRO A 144 9.04 14.45 20.77
N GLY A 145 7.96 13.67 20.95
CA GLY A 145 6.58 14.15 20.82
C GLY A 145 6.05 14.26 19.40
N MET A 146 6.87 13.99 18.38
CA MET A 146 6.47 14.08 16.97
C MET A 146 6.42 12.73 16.23
N GLN A 147 6.53 11.61 16.95
CA GLN A 147 6.52 10.27 16.35
C GLN A 147 5.18 9.89 15.69
N HIS A 148 4.12 10.62 15.99
CA HIS A 148 2.80 10.46 15.37
C HIS A 148 2.58 11.40 14.17
N VAL A 149 3.56 12.26 13.85
CA VAL A 149 3.48 13.21 12.74
C VAL A 149 4.15 12.61 11.52
N LEU A 150 3.37 12.38 10.47
CA LEU A 150 3.87 11.83 9.22
C LEU A 150 4.84 12.79 8.53
N LYS A 151 5.96 12.23 8.07
CA LYS A 151 6.95 12.92 7.26
C LYS A 151 6.67 12.77 5.76
N ARG A 152 6.06 11.65 5.37
CA ARG A 152 5.74 11.33 3.97
C ARG A 152 4.38 10.64 3.89
N ALA A 153 3.63 10.98 2.88
CA ALA A 153 2.37 10.33 2.52
C ALA A 153 2.14 10.45 1.01
N MET A 154 1.24 9.62 0.48
CA MET A 154 0.72 9.77 -0.87
C MET A 154 -0.17 11.02 -0.93
N GLY A 155 -0.02 11.82 -1.97
CA GLY A 155 -0.80 13.05 -2.17
C GLY A 155 -0.09 14.33 -1.71
N LEU A 156 1.07 14.22 -1.08
CA LEU A 156 1.90 15.36 -0.70
C LEU A 156 2.60 15.98 -1.91
#